data_882d68494a03f614480262f477c20f01
#
_entry.id   882d68494a03f614480262f477c20f01
#
_cell.length_a   1.000
_cell.length_b   1.000
_cell.length_c   1.000
_cell.angle_alpha   90.00
_cell.angle_beta   90.00
_cell.angle_gamma   90.00
#
_symmetry.space_group_name_H-M   'P 1'
#
loop_
_entity.id
_entity.type
_entity.pdbx_description
1 polymer ?
#
loop_
_entity_poly.entity_id
_entity_poly.type
_entity_poly.pdbx_seq_one_letter_code
_entity_poly.pdbx_strand_id
1 'polypeptide(L)'
;MLMAGRRALVIGYGDVGKGSAQSLRQEGMIVRVTEIDPICAMQACMDGYEIVSPYINGLNTGLDADIDTRLLGETDLLVTTTGNMNVCDAAMLRALKNGAVVCNIGHFDTEIDTAYMRANWHWDEVKPQVHKVYRTAKNSVVNPSDSNYLILLSEGRLVNLGNATGHPSRIMDGSFANQVLAQMYLYEQKFANHSPAVQQRS
;
A
#
# COMPACT_ATOMS: atom_id res chain seq x y z
N MET A 1 17.62 -4.99 -4.29
CA MET A 1 16.95 -5.94 -5.21
C MET A 1 17.02 -5.37 -6.62
N LEU A 2 17.39 -6.14 -7.63
CA LEU A 2 17.22 -5.74 -9.02
C LEU A 2 15.71 -5.79 -9.34
N MET A 3 15.14 -4.68 -9.82
CA MET A 3 13.69 -4.57 -10.03
C MET A 3 13.27 -5.08 -11.41
N ALA A 4 14.09 -4.85 -12.42
CA ALA A 4 13.79 -5.26 -13.80
C ALA A 4 13.49 -6.77 -13.92
N GLY A 5 12.37 -7.10 -14.57
CA GLY A 5 11.87 -8.47 -14.75
C GLY A 5 11.21 -9.10 -13.52
N ARG A 6 11.18 -8.42 -12.38
CA ARG A 6 10.47 -8.89 -11.18
C ARG A 6 8.98 -8.57 -11.26
N ARG A 7 8.17 -9.35 -10.54
CA ARG A 7 6.71 -9.19 -10.51
C ARG A 7 6.28 -8.40 -9.28
N ALA A 8 5.54 -7.32 -9.52
CA ALA A 8 4.94 -6.52 -8.47
C ALA A 8 3.41 -6.69 -8.48
N LEU A 9 2.84 -6.77 -7.29
CA LEU A 9 1.41 -6.68 -7.05
C LEU A 9 1.12 -5.39 -6.31
N VAL A 10 0.37 -4.49 -6.94
CA VAL A 10 -0.10 -3.23 -6.35
C VAL A 10 -1.55 -3.42 -5.94
N ILE A 11 -1.84 -3.24 -4.65
CA ILE A 11 -3.19 -3.32 -4.09
C ILE A 11 -3.75 -1.91 -3.99
N GLY A 12 -4.76 -1.61 -4.82
CA GLY A 12 -5.36 -0.31 -5.00
C GLY A 12 -4.90 0.41 -6.27
N TYR A 13 -5.82 1.07 -6.98
CA TYR A 13 -5.53 1.88 -8.17
C TYR A 13 -6.17 3.27 -8.12
N GLY A 14 -6.25 3.85 -6.91
CA GLY A 14 -6.45 5.28 -6.70
C GLY A 14 -5.22 6.08 -7.11
N ASP A 15 -5.15 7.36 -6.77
CA ASP A 15 -4.05 8.23 -7.20
C ASP A 15 -2.67 7.72 -6.75
N VAL A 16 -2.57 7.22 -5.52
CA VAL A 16 -1.33 6.62 -4.98
C VAL A 16 -0.98 5.32 -5.71
N GLY A 17 -1.97 4.47 -5.98
CA GLY A 17 -1.79 3.22 -6.70
C GLY A 17 -1.34 3.43 -8.14
N LYS A 18 -1.94 4.40 -8.85
CA LYS A 18 -1.53 4.79 -10.22
C LYS A 18 -0.07 5.21 -10.27
N GLY A 19 0.32 6.12 -9.38
CA GLY A 19 1.70 6.58 -9.32
C GLY A 19 2.69 5.46 -8.97
N SER A 20 2.32 4.59 -8.03
CA SER A 20 3.15 3.44 -7.63
C SER A 20 3.30 2.43 -8.77
N ALA A 21 2.21 2.04 -9.42
CA ALA A 21 2.23 1.11 -10.54
C ALA A 21 3.06 1.65 -11.72
N GLN A 22 2.90 2.94 -12.04
CA GLN A 22 3.66 3.59 -13.10
C GLN A 22 5.16 3.62 -12.79
N SER A 23 5.55 4.01 -11.57
CA SER A 23 6.95 4.05 -11.16
C SER A 23 7.59 2.66 -11.21
N LEU A 24 6.92 1.64 -10.71
CA LEU A 24 7.42 0.27 -10.74
C LEU A 24 7.58 -0.27 -12.18
N ARG A 25 6.66 0.07 -13.07
CA ARG A 25 6.76 -0.29 -14.48
C ARG A 25 7.93 0.43 -15.17
N GLN A 26 8.18 1.69 -14.83
CA GLN A 26 9.34 2.45 -15.34
C GLN A 26 10.67 1.83 -14.91
N GLU A 27 10.72 1.23 -13.71
CA GLU A 27 11.88 0.46 -13.23
C GLU A 27 11.99 -0.95 -13.86
N GLY A 28 11.12 -1.27 -14.82
CA GLY A 28 11.14 -2.53 -15.56
C GLY A 28 10.46 -3.70 -14.87
N MET A 29 9.65 -3.46 -13.82
CA MET A 29 8.87 -4.52 -13.20
C MET A 29 7.65 -4.92 -14.03
N ILE A 30 7.24 -6.18 -13.91
CA ILE A 30 5.97 -6.69 -14.43
C ILE A 30 4.93 -6.41 -13.34
N VAL A 31 4.09 -5.39 -13.57
CA VAL A 31 3.14 -4.90 -12.57
C VAL A 31 1.75 -5.46 -12.83
N ARG A 32 1.17 -6.07 -11.81
CA ARG A 32 -0.24 -6.47 -11.71
C ARG A 32 -0.94 -5.60 -10.67
N VAL A 33 -2.22 -5.38 -10.85
CA VAL A 33 -3.02 -4.52 -9.98
C VAL A 33 -4.22 -5.32 -9.45
N THR A 34 -4.52 -5.14 -8.18
CA THR A 34 -5.77 -5.57 -7.56
C THR A 34 -6.58 -4.34 -7.17
N GLU A 35 -7.85 -4.29 -7.55
CA GLU A 35 -8.73 -3.15 -7.29
C GLU A 35 -10.18 -3.62 -7.15
N ILE A 36 -10.91 -3.06 -6.18
CA ILE A 36 -12.31 -3.39 -5.91
C ILE A 36 -13.28 -2.42 -6.60
N ASP A 37 -12.86 -1.17 -6.84
CA ASP A 37 -13.65 -0.20 -7.58
C ASP A 37 -13.60 -0.52 -9.07
N PRO A 38 -14.74 -0.81 -9.71
CA PRO A 38 -14.78 -1.21 -11.11
C PRO A 38 -14.31 -0.09 -12.06
N ILE A 39 -14.45 1.19 -11.68
CA ILE A 39 -13.99 2.32 -12.50
C ILE A 39 -12.46 2.39 -12.45
N CYS A 40 -11.88 2.31 -11.25
CA CYS A 40 -10.42 2.29 -11.08
C CYS A 40 -9.80 1.03 -11.72
N ALA A 41 -10.45 -0.13 -11.59
CA ALA A 41 -10.01 -1.36 -12.26
C ALA A 41 -10.02 -1.23 -13.80
N MET A 42 -11.08 -0.63 -14.36
CA MET A 42 -11.15 -0.36 -15.80
C MET A 42 -10.05 0.61 -16.26
N GLN A 43 -9.77 1.67 -15.48
CA GLN A 43 -8.67 2.58 -15.75
C GLN A 43 -7.33 1.86 -15.77
N ALA A 44 -7.08 0.98 -14.81
CA ALA A 44 -5.85 0.19 -14.78
C ALA A 44 -5.71 -0.71 -16.02
N CYS A 45 -6.80 -1.34 -16.48
CA CYS A 45 -6.80 -2.09 -17.75
C CYS A 45 -6.47 -1.19 -18.94
N MET A 46 -7.06 0.02 -19.02
CA MET A 46 -6.78 0.98 -20.10
C MET A 46 -5.33 1.46 -20.08
N ASP A 47 -4.72 1.56 -18.90
CA ASP A 47 -3.30 1.89 -18.71
C ASP A 47 -2.37 0.70 -19.02
N GLY A 48 -2.93 -0.45 -19.37
CA GLY A 48 -2.20 -1.66 -19.78
C GLY A 48 -1.68 -2.51 -18.63
N TYR A 49 -2.34 -2.48 -17.46
CA TYR A 49 -2.07 -3.38 -16.36
C TYR A 49 -3.00 -4.60 -16.38
N GLU A 50 -2.47 -5.74 -15.96
CA GLU A 50 -3.26 -6.93 -15.70
C GLU A 50 -3.97 -6.77 -14.34
N ILE A 51 -5.32 -6.84 -14.35
CA ILE A 51 -6.11 -6.86 -13.13
C ILE A 51 -6.25 -8.29 -12.65
N VAL A 52 -5.88 -8.49 -11.40
CA VAL A 52 -5.90 -9.81 -10.74
C VAL A 52 -6.58 -9.72 -9.39
N SER A 53 -7.07 -10.85 -8.90
CA SER A 53 -7.54 -10.98 -7.52
C SER A 53 -6.62 -11.94 -6.76
N PRO A 54 -6.17 -11.60 -5.56
CA PRO A 54 -5.46 -12.53 -4.69
C PRO A 54 -6.37 -13.67 -4.16
N TYR A 55 -7.69 -13.54 -4.34
CA TYR A 55 -8.69 -14.53 -3.94
C TYR A 55 -9.33 -15.16 -5.17
N ILE A 56 -9.37 -16.50 -5.24
CA ILE A 56 -9.88 -17.25 -6.40
C ILE A 56 -11.33 -16.88 -6.71
N ASN A 57 -12.16 -16.69 -5.69
CA ASN A 57 -13.57 -16.33 -5.84
C ASN A 57 -13.81 -14.81 -5.78
N GLY A 58 -12.76 -13.99 -5.84
CA GLY A 58 -12.85 -12.53 -5.80
C GLY A 58 -13.29 -11.93 -4.46
N LEU A 59 -13.50 -12.76 -3.43
CA LEU A 59 -14.00 -12.35 -2.12
C LEU A 59 -13.04 -12.81 -1.02
N ASN A 60 -12.72 -11.89 -0.11
CA ASN A 60 -12.09 -12.26 1.16
C ASN A 60 -13.16 -12.82 2.09
N THR A 61 -13.16 -14.14 2.29
CA THR A 61 -14.10 -14.83 3.19
C THR A 61 -13.51 -15.13 4.56
N GLY A 62 -12.37 -14.50 4.91
CA GLY A 62 -11.68 -14.69 6.18
C GLY A 62 -10.50 -15.66 6.10
N LEU A 63 -10.15 -16.31 7.23
CA LEU A 63 -8.97 -17.19 7.36
C LEU A 63 -8.97 -18.39 6.42
N ASP A 64 -10.13 -18.80 5.92
CA ASP A 64 -10.32 -19.93 5.00
C ASP A 64 -10.57 -19.45 3.55
N ALA A 65 -10.25 -18.22 3.23
CA ALA A 65 -10.38 -17.68 1.88
C ALA A 65 -9.52 -18.48 0.89
N ASP A 66 -10.13 -18.84 -0.24
CA ASP A 66 -9.40 -19.48 -1.35
C ASP A 66 -8.41 -18.48 -1.96
N ILE A 67 -7.17 -18.59 -1.56
CA ILE A 67 -6.06 -17.72 -2.00
C ILE A 67 -5.48 -18.24 -3.32
N ASP A 68 -5.25 -17.34 -4.27
CA ASP A 68 -4.44 -17.65 -5.46
C ASP A 68 -2.95 -17.76 -5.08
N THR A 69 -2.59 -18.97 -4.66
CA THR A 69 -1.21 -19.29 -4.25
C THR A 69 -0.22 -19.18 -5.39
N ARG A 70 -0.66 -19.30 -6.65
CA ARG A 70 0.20 -19.11 -7.82
C ARG A 70 0.54 -17.63 -8.01
N LEU A 71 -0.46 -16.76 -8.00
CA LEU A 71 -0.27 -15.32 -8.11
C LEU A 71 0.68 -14.80 -7.03
N LEU A 72 0.40 -15.13 -5.76
CA LEU A 72 1.18 -14.68 -4.62
C LEU A 72 2.56 -15.33 -4.55
N GLY A 73 2.67 -16.62 -4.90
CA GLY A 73 3.94 -17.35 -4.96
C GLY A 73 4.89 -16.88 -6.06
N GLU A 74 4.40 -16.12 -7.04
CA GLU A 74 5.21 -15.48 -8.08
C GLU A 74 5.54 -14.01 -7.77
N THR A 75 4.87 -13.40 -6.79
CA THR A 75 5.01 -11.97 -6.45
C THR A 75 6.33 -11.73 -5.70
N ASP A 76 7.20 -10.89 -6.27
CA ASP A 76 8.46 -10.46 -5.67
C ASP A 76 8.31 -9.21 -4.79
N LEU A 77 7.36 -8.34 -5.12
CA LEU A 77 7.06 -7.10 -4.39
C LEU A 77 5.55 -6.91 -4.27
N LEU A 78 5.06 -6.73 -3.05
CA LEU A 78 3.68 -6.35 -2.78
C LEU A 78 3.65 -4.95 -2.19
N VAL A 79 2.82 -4.08 -2.77
CA VAL A 79 2.64 -2.68 -2.34
C VAL A 79 1.17 -2.41 -2.07
N THR A 80 0.85 -1.95 -0.87
CA THR A 80 -0.51 -1.52 -0.51
C THR A 80 -0.66 -0.01 -0.63
N THR A 81 -1.78 0.47 -1.18
CA THR A 81 -1.98 1.89 -1.55
C THR A 81 -3.43 2.36 -1.34
N THR A 82 -4.21 1.65 -0.53
CA THR A 82 -5.67 1.81 -0.49
C THR A 82 -6.18 2.80 0.56
N GLY A 83 -5.41 3.04 1.62
CA GLY A 83 -5.90 3.76 2.81
C GLY A 83 -6.98 2.97 3.58
N ASN A 84 -7.10 1.66 3.36
CA ASN A 84 -8.08 0.79 4.03
C ASN A 84 -7.39 -0.17 5.00
N MET A 85 -8.14 -0.95 5.75
CA MET A 85 -7.59 -1.88 6.74
C MET A 85 -7.48 -3.29 6.19
N ASN A 86 -6.39 -4.01 6.57
CA ASN A 86 -6.17 -5.44 6.31
C ASN A 86 -6.36 -5.86 4.85
N VAL A 87 -5.95 -5.00 3.91
CA VAL A 87 -6.01 -5.32 2.48
C VAL A 87 -4.96 -6.35 2.07
N CYS A 88 -3.90 -6.49 2.87
CA CYS A 88 -2.94 -7.59 2.81
C CYS A 88 -3.01 -8.37 4.12
N ASP A 89 -3.87 -9.36 4.14
CA ASP A 89 -4.18 -10.16 5.32
C ASP A 89 -3.17 -11.30 5.59
N ALA A 90 -3.39 -12.00 6.69
CA ALA A 90 -2.55 -13.13 7.10
C ALA A 90 -2.51 -14.27 6.09
N ALA A 91 -3.59 -14.52 5.34
CA ALA A 91 -3.65 -15.57 4.33
C ALA A 91 -2.75 -15.21 3.14
N MET A 92 -2.85 -13.98 2.64
CA MET A 92 -1.97 -13.47 1.59
C MET A 92 -0.50 -13.50 2.02
N LEU A 93 -0.18 -13.01 3.24
CA LEU A 93 1.18 -12.99 3.76
C LEU A 93 1.82 -14.39 3.85
N ARG A 94 1.01 -15.42 4.17
CA ARG A 94 1.48 -16.80 4.17
C ARG A 94 1.77 -17.35 2.78
N ALA A 95 0.98 -16.94 1.79
CA ALA A 95 1.06 -17.43 0.41
C ALA A 95 2.13 -16.71 -0.44
N LEU A 96 2.63 -15.57 0.00
CA LEU A 96 3.67 -14.82 -0.72
C LEU A 96 4.94 -15.65 -0.91
N LYS A 97 5.62 -15.39 -2.01
CA LYS A 97 6.94 -15.95 -2.33
C LYS A 97 7.93 -15.73 -1.19
N ASN A 98 8.80 -16.73 -0.95
CA ASN A 98 9.92 -16.56 -0.02
C ASN A 98 10.84 -15.43 -0.48
N GLY A 99 11.19 -14.54 0.44
CA GLY A 99 12.00 -13.36 0.16
C GLY A 99 11.24 -12.23 -0.54
N ALA A 100 9.91 -12.34 -0.69
CA ALA A 100 9.10 -11.24 -1.21
C ALA A 100 9.21 -10.00 -0.32
N VAL A 101 9.25 -8.84 -0.95
CA VAL A 101 9.25 -7.54 -0.27
C VAL A 101 7.81 -7.08 -0.11
N VAL A 102 7.46 -6.64 1.09
CA VAL A 102 6.14 -6.11 1.42
C VAL A 102 6.30 -4.69 1.95
N CYS A 103 5.56 -3.75 1.38
CA CYS A 103 5.58 -2.36 1.83
C CYS A 103 4.22 -1.69 1.65
N ASN A 104 4.02 -0.64 2.45
CA ASN A 104 2.84 0.18 2.42
C ASN A 104 3.20 1.62 2.02
N ILE A 105 2.41 2.20 1.13
CA ILE A 105 2.48 3.61 0.77
C ILE A 105 1.13 4.33 1.02
N GLY A 106 0.12 3.58 1.45
CA GLY A 106 -1.13 4.16 1.95
C GLY A 106 -0.94 4.85 3.29
N HIS A 107 -1.88 5.71 3.64
CA HIS A 107 -1.73 6.59 4.81
C HIS A 107 -1.70 5.84 6.16
N PHE A 108 -2.41 4.74 6.27
CA PHE A 108 -2.55 3.98 7.52
C PHE A 108 -1.61 2.75 7.55
N ASP A 109 -1.01 2.51 8.70
CA ASP A 109 -0.16 1.34 8.98
C ASP A 109 -0.94 0.03 9.17
N THR A 110 -2.27 0.09 9.06
CA THR A 110 -3.20 -1.03 9.20
C THR A 110 -3.52 -1.75 7.89
N GLU A 111 -2.97 -1.33 6.76
CA GLU A 111 -3.20 -1.98 5.46
C GLU A 111 -2.63 -3.39 5.40
N ILE A 112 -1.47 -3.60 6.03
CA ILE A 112 -0.82 -4.90 6.15
C ILE A 112 -1.09 -5.45 7.55
N ASP A 113 -1.49 -6.71 7.68
CA ASP A 113 -1.72 -7.35 8.97
C ASP A 113 -0.41 -7.63 9.71
N THR A 114 0.26 -6.56 10.12
CA THR A 114 1.49 -6.61 10.91
C THR A 114 1.24 -7.12 12.32
N ALA A 115 0.01 -6.98 12.84
CA ALA A 115 -0.39 -7.51 14.13
C ALA A 115 -0.30 -9.04 14.15
N TYR A 116 -0.82 -9.70 13.10
CA TYR A 116 -0.66 -11.13 12.91
C TYR A 116 0.81 -11.55 12.83
N MET A 117 1.61 -10.83 12.02
CA MET A 117 3.04 -11.11 11.88
C MET A 117 3.77 -11.01 13.22
N ARG A 118 3.50 -9.97 14.02
CA ARG A 118 4.11 -9.76 15.33
C ARG A 118 3.69 -10.81 16.38
N ALA A 119 2.46 -11.27 16.31
CA ALA A 119 1.94 -12.29 17.21
C ALA A 119 2.55 -13.68 16.93
N ASN A 120 2.73 -14.04 15.66
CA ASN A 120 3.00 -15.41 15.23
C ASN A 120 4.42 -15.64 14.70
N TRP A 121 5.12 -14.62 14.19
CA TRP A 121 6.34 -14.77 13.42
C TRP A 121 7.55 -14.12 14.09
N HIS A 122 8.74 -14.66 13.80
CA HIS A 122 10.00 -14.10 14.29
C HIS A 122 10.47 -12.93 13.42
N TRP A 123 10.86 -11.81 14.04
CA TRP A 123 11.31 -10.60 13.38
C TRP A 123 12.80 -10.37 13.65
N ASP A 124 13.55 -10.04 12.61
CA ASP A 124 14.95 -9.69 12.65
C ASP A 124 15.17 -8.37 11.89
N GLU A 125 15.63 -7.34 12.57
CA GLU A 125 15.95 -6.05 11.94
C GLU A 125 17.34 -6.13 11.32
N VAL A 126 17.39 -6.26 9.98
CA VAL A 126 18.66 -6.37 9.23
C VAL A 126 19.32 -5.02 8.96
N LYS A 127 18.56 -3.95 8.98
CA LYS A 127 18.99 -2.54 8.98
C LYS A 127 17.79 -1.66 9.35
N PRO A 128 18.04 -0.38 9.73
CA PRO A 128 16.96 0.52 10.11
C PRO A 128 15.80 0.49 9.11
N GLN A 129 14.58 0.27 9.64
CA GLN A 129 13.33 0.20 8.87
C GLN A 129 13.24 -0.95 7.85
N VAL A 130 14.08 -1.98 7.93
CA VAL A 130 14.04 -3.17 7.09
C VAL A 130 14.12 -4.42 7.94
N HIS A 131 13.05 -5.19 7.95
CA HIS A 131 12.93 -6.40 8.75
C HIS A 131 12.84 -7.65 7.86
N LYS A 132 13.59 -8.69 8.23
CA LYS A 132 13.27 -10.06 7.82
C LYS A 132 12.24 -10.60 8.79
N VAL A 133 11.11 -11.02 8.29
CA VAL A 133 10.05 -11.62 9.08
C VAL A 133 9.92 -13.07 8.67
N TYR A 134 10.44 -13.95 9.54
CA TYR A 134 10.46 -15.39 9.29
C TYR A 134 9.10 -16.00 9.63
N ARG A 135 8.54 -16.78 8.70
CA ARG A 135 7.26 -17.48 8.87
C ARG A 135 7.39 -18.71 9.77
N THR A 136 8.11 -18.55 10.86
CA THR A 136 8.34 -19.55 11.92
C THR A 136 7.83 -18.99 13.24
N ALA A 137 7.49 -19.87 14.19
CA ALA A 137 6.94 -19.43 15.48
C ALA A 137 7.88 -18.42 16.14
N LYS A 138 7.30 -17.39 16.77
CA LYS A 138 7.99 -16.23 17.35
C LYS A 138 9.19 -16.57 18.24
N ASN A 139 9.12 -17.69 18.95
CA ASN A 139 10.13 -18.14 19.92
C ASN A 139 11.05 -19.24 19.34
N SER A 140 10.96 -19.53 18.05
CA SER A 140 11.83 -20.53 17.42
C SER A 140 13.23 -19.97 17.16
N VAL A 141 14.23 -20.84 17.29
CA VAL A 141 15.57 -20.52 16.84
C VAL A 141 15.57 -20.48 15.31
N VAL A 142 15.89 -19.32 14.75
CA VAL A 142 15.96 -19.13 13.31
C VAL A 142 17.40 -19.33 12.87
N ASN A 143 17.62 -20.22 11.91
CA ASN A 143 18.94 -20.36 11.29
C ASN A 143 19.14 -19.29 10.21
N PRO A 144 20.33 -18.70 10.09
CA PRO A 144 20.63 -17.71 9.03
C PRO A 144 20.40 -18.22 7.61
N SER A 145 20.40 -19.55 7.42
CA SER A 145 20.11 -20.22 6.14
C SER A 145 18.62 -20.43 5.87
N ASP A 146 17.74 -20.10 6.84
CA ASP A 146 16.29 -20.25 6.64
C ASP A 146 15.81 -19.28 5.56
N SER A 147 15.22 -19.81 4.49
CA SER A 147 14.71 -19.05 3.36
C SER A 147 13.22 -18.69 3.49
N ASN A 148 12.52 -19.18 4.52
CA ASN A 148 11.09 -18.97 4.71
C ASN A 148 10.80 -17.64 5.42
N TYR A 149 11.08 -16.52 4.75
CA TYR A 149 10.88 -15.18 5.28
C TYR A 149 10.27 -14.22 4.26
N LEU A 150 9.72 -13.12 4.75
CA LEU A 150 9.38 -11.92 3.99
C LEU A 150 10.31 -10.78 4.37
N ILE A 151 10.46 -9.80 3.49
CA ILE A 151 11.15 -8.53 3.79
C ILE A 151 10.07 -7.47 3.97
N LEU A 152 9.89 -7.00 5.20
CA LEU A 152 8.94 -5.93 5.51
C LEU A 152 9.67 -4.61 5.63
N LEU A 153 9.20 -3.60 4.89
CA LEU A 153 9.74 -2.25 4.93
C LEU A 153 8.92 -1.37 5.87
N SER A 154 9.60 -0.47 6.59
CA SER A 154 9.03 0.52 7.52
C SER A 154 8.04 -0.08 8.53
N GLU A 155 8.15 -1.36 8.84
CA GLU A 155 7.21 -2.06 9.74
C GLU A 155 5.73 -1.98 9.30
N GLY A 156 5.46 -1.84 7.99
CA GLY A 156 4.13 -1.63 7.44
C GLY A 156 3.63 -0.18 7.44
N ARG A 157 4.45 0.76 7.95
CA ARG A 157 4.17 2.19 7.87
C ARG A 157 4.54 2.73 6.48
N LEU A 158 4.27 4.02 6.24
CA LEU A 158 4.59 4.74 4.99
C LEU A 158 6.06 4.56 4.58
N VAL A 159 6.28 3.76 3.53
CA VAL A 159 7.63 3.41 3.06
C VAL A 159 8.39 4.61 2.50
N ASN A 160 7.70 5.57 1.91
CA ASN A 160 8.29 6.80 1.36
C ASN A 160 8.87 7.72 2.44
N LEU A 161 8.42 7.59 3.69
CA LEU A 161 8.97 8.34 4.83
C LEU A 161 9.97 7.50 5.63
N GLY A 162 9.71 6.21 5.80
CA GLY A 162 10.57 5.34 6.61
C GLY A 162 11.84 4.87 5.88
N ASN A 163 11.75 4.58 4.59
CA ASN A 163 12.86 4.06 3.79
C ASN A 163 13.36 5.02 2.71
N ALA A 164 12.72 6.21 2.57
CA ALA A 164 13.11 7.26 1.65
C ALA A 164 13.00 8.64 2.32
N THR A 165 13.14 9.70 1.55
CA THR A 165 13.19 11.09 2.07
C THR A 165 11.83 11.81 1.96
N GLY A 166 10.79 11.15 1.46
CA GLY A 166 9.53 11.79 1.11
C GLY A 166 9.67 12.75 -0.08
N HIS A 167 8.67 13.60 -0.29
CA HIS A 167 8.71 14.62 -1.34
C HIS A 167 9.60 15.81 -0.93
N PRO A 168 10.35 16.39 -1.88
CA PRO A 168 11.08 17.62 -1.63
C PRO A 168 10.16 18.76 -1.18
N SER A 169 10.66 19.63 -0.28
CA SER A 169 9.90 20.77 0.25
C SER A 169 9.30 21.66 -0.86
N ARG A 170 10.00 21.82 -1.98
CA ARG A 170 9.51 22.60 -3.13
C ARG A 170 8.20 22.03 -3.72
N ILE A 171 8.03 20.70 -3.74
CA ILE A 171 6.79 20.07 -4.21
C ILE A 171 5.71 20.21 -3.14
N MET A 172 6.06 20.03 -1.86
CA MET A 172 5.13 20.14 -0.75
C MET A 172 4.62 21.56 -0.55
N ASP A 173 5.41 22.58 -0.88
CA ASP A 173 5.02 23.99 -0.83
C ASP A 173 3.76 24.28 -1.66
N GLY A 174 3.70 23.77 -2.89
CA GLY A 174 2.48 23.87 -3.72
C GLY A 174 1.26 23.18 -3.10
N SER A 175 1.45 22.03 -2.48
CA SER A 175 0.38 21.28 -1.80
C SER A 175 -0.13 22.05 -0.57
N PHE A 176 0.78 22.59 0.25
CA PHE A 176 0.43 23.39 1.43
C PHE A 176 -0.25 24.70 1.04
N ALA A 177 0.23 25.40 0.00
CA ALA A 177 -0.41 26.60 -0.51
C ALA A 177 -1.86 26.34 -0.93
N ASN A 178 -2.13 25.25 -1.66
CA ASN A 178 -3.48 24.84 -2.04
C ASN A 178 -4.36 24.55 -0.82
N GLN A 179 -3.83 23.87 0.20
CA GLN A 179 -4.57 23.60 1.44
C GLN A 179 -4.95 24.89 2.16
N VAL A 180 -4.03 25.85 2.29
CA VAL A 180 -4.29 27.15 2.92
C VAL A 180 -5.33 27.94 2.13
N LEU A 181 -5.20 28.02 0.80
CA LEU A 181 -6.15 28.72 -0.06
C LEU A 181 -7.56 28.10 0.02
N ALA A 182 -7.65 26.79 0.07
CA ALA A 182 -8.93 26.09 0.24
C ALA A 182 -9.58 26.41 1.59
N GLN A 183 -8.80 26.45 2.67
CA GLN A 183 -9.29 26.83 3.99
C GLN A 183 -9.76 28.29 4.03
N MET A 184 -9.02 29.21 3.43
CA MET A 184 -9.40 30.61 3.31
C MET A 184 -10.72 30.77 2.53
N TYR A 185 -10.83 30.08 1.39
CA TYR A 185 -12.05 30.10 0.58
C TYR A 185 -13.26 29.58 1.36
N LEU A 186 -13.14 28.45 2.05
CA LEU A 186 -14.22 27.91 2.87
C LEU A 186 -14.62 28.83 4.02
N TYR A 187 -13.66 29.51 4.63
CA TYR A 187 -13.89 30.48 5.68
C TYR A 187 -14.69 31.70 5.15
N GLU A 188 -14.25 32.27 4.03
CA GLU A 188 -14.95 33.40 3.38
C GLU A 188 -16.38 33.04 2.99
N GLN A 189 -16.62 31.85 2.42
CA GLN A 189 -17.97 31.38 2.07
C GLN A 189 -18.87 31.24 3.29
N LYS A 190 -18.34 30.79 4.41
CA LYS A 190 -19.09 30.69 5.67
C LYS A 190 -19.55 32.07 6.15
N PHE A 191 -18.72 33.08 6.06
CA PHE A 191 -19.07 34.44 6.48
C PHE A 191 -19.95 35.16 5.45
N ALA A 192 -19.74 34.97 4.16
CA ALA A 192 -20.60 35.54 3.12
C ALA A 192 -22.05 35.04 3.26
N ASN A 193 -22.26 33.79 3.64
CA ASN A 193 -23.59 33.21 3.85
C ASN A 193 -24.21 33.58 5.21
N HIS A 194 -23.48 34.18 6.13
CA HIS A 194 -23.97 34.62 7.44
C HIS A 194 -24.03 36.16 7.60
N SER A 195 -23.73 36.91 6.54
CA SER A 195 -24.03 38.36 6.56
C SER A 195 -25.55 38.56 6.64
N PRO A 196 -26.07 39.22 7.68
CA PRO A 196 -27.47 39.50 7.76
C PRO A 196 -27.89 40.30 6.53
N ALA A 197 -28.89 39.80 5.79
CA ALA A 197 -29.49 40.52 4.70
C ALA A 197 -29.85 41.92 5.24
N VAL A 198 -29.24 42.96 4.68
CA VAL A 198 -29.66 44.32 4.90
C VAL A 198 -31.09 44.37 4.38
N GLN A 199 -32.09 44.38 5.30
CA GLN A 199 -33.46 44.67 4.97
C GLN A 199 -33.47 46.08 4.44
N GLN A 200 -33.51 46.25 3.13
CA GLN A 200 -33.91 47.47 2.50
C GLN A 200 -35.42 47.67 2.87
N ARG A 201 -35.65 48.53 3.87
CA ARG A 201 -36.95 49.12 4.10
C ARG A 201 -37.17 50.14 2.99
N SER A 202 -38.06 49.83 2.07
CA SER A 202 -38.74 50.80 1.21
C SER A 202 -39.77 51.56 2.01
#